data_fbf7a20e1bf73b0fda0bbd4f1a88bce2
#
_entry.id   fbf7a20e1bf73b0fda0bbd4f1a88bce2
#
_cell.length_a   1.000
_cell.length_b   1.000
_cell.length_c   1.000
_cell.angle_alpha   90.00
_cell.angle_beta   90.00
_cell.angle_gamma   90.00
#
_symmetry.space_group_name_H-M   'P 1'
#
loop_
_entity.id
_entity.type
_entity.pdbx_description
1 polymer ?
#
loop_
_entity_poly.entity_id
_entity_poly.type
_entity_poly.pdbx_seq_one_letter_code
_entity_poly.pdbx_strand_id
1 'polypeptide(L)'
;MKQEKLQYHILEAQSGNQLAFNAILNEFWDQVYHFQLSRNIDPFDAEDICIQTFAKAFDKLATYNSEYKFTTWLLSISKNLHIDLIRSRKKSEWFSNHLEENEEVVDDAVTFEDNENYELQQKRLSESIKRLTETHQRVVTLRYFDELSIAEIAHKMEQSEGNIKVLLLRARRSLAENLKNYS
;
A
#
# COMPACT_ATOMS: atom_id res chain seq x y z
N MET A 1 8.17 -11.13 -15.13
CA MET A 1 7.38 -11.85 -16.20
C MET A 1 6.97 -10.87 -17.30
N LYS A 2 7.01 -11.25 -18.60
CA LYS A 2 6.51 -10.40 -19.69
C LYS A 2 4.99 -10.22 -19.57
N GLN A 3 4.46 -9.06 -19.97
CA GLN A 3 3.05 -8.70 -19.76
C GLN A 3 2.06 -9.68 -20.41
N GLU A 4 2.36 -10.17 -21.63
CA GLU A 4 1.54 -11.17 -22.33
C GLU A 4 1.44 -12.50 -21.55
N LYS A 5 2.58 -12.97 -21.01
CA LYS A 5 2.64 -14.19 -20.20
C LYS A 5 1.85 -14.04 -18.88
N LEU A 6 1.92 -12.85 -18.27
CA LEU A 6 1.14 -12.56 -17.07
C LEU A 6 -0.37 -12.60 -17.37
N GLN A 7 -0.79 -11.99 -18.48
CA GLN A 7 -2.19 -11.97 -18.87
C GLN A 7 -2.73 -13.37 -19.15
N TYR A 8 -1.93 -14.22 -19.79
CA TYR A 8 -2.26 -15.64 -19.96
C TYR A 8 -2.46 -16.34 -18.60
N HIS A 9 -1.52 -16.18 -17.65
CA HIS A 9 -1.67 -16.80 -16.33
C HIS A 9 -2.86 -16.25 -15.55
N ILE A 10 -3.20 -14.97 -15.70
CA ILE A 10 -4.39 -14.38 -15.06
C ILE A 10 -5.66 -15.05 -15.59
N LEU A 11 -5.79 -15.21 -16.91
CA LEU A 11 -6.95 -15.86 -17.52
C LEU A 11 -7.07 -17.33 -17.11
N GLU A 12 -5.97 -18.07 -17.13
CA GLU A 12 -5.92 -19.46 -16.68
C GLU A 12 -6.27 -19.58 -15.18
N ALA A 13 -5.76 -18.69 -14.35
CA ALA A 13 -6.08 -18.67 -12.92
C ALA A 13 -7.56 -18.33 -12.67
N GLN A 14 -8.17 -17.43 -13.45
CA GLN A 14 -9.61 -17.15 -13.38
C GLN A 14 -10.47 -18.39 -13.72
N SER A 15 -9.96 -19.30 -14.53
CA SER A 15 -10.60 -20.60 -14.80
C SER A 15 -10.30 -21.70 -13.76
N GLY A 16 -9.54 -21.36 -12.69
CA GLY A 16 -9.20 -22.28 -11.61
C GLY A 16 -7.94 -23.10 -11.83
N ASN A 17 -7.08 -22.74 -12.81
CA ASN A 17 -5.84 -23.45 -13.07
C ASN A 17 -4.81 -23.19 -11.96
N GLN A 18 -4.56 -24.23 -11.15
CA GLN A 18 -3.64 -24.16 -10.00
C GLN A 18 -2.18 -23.84 -10.40
N LEU A 19 -1.72 -24.29 -11.54
CA LEU A 19 -0.37 -24.00 -12.02
C LEU A 19 -0.21 -22.51 -12.36
N ALA A 20 -1.26 -21.90 -12.88
CA ALA A 20 -1.29 -20.46 -13.15
C ALA A 20 -1.26 -19.63 -11.87
N PHE A 21 -2.00 -20.04 -10.81
CA PHE A 21 -1.90 -19.43 -9.48
C PHE A 21 -0.48 -19.49 -8.94
N ASN A 22 0.16 -20.67 -8.99
CA ASN A 22 1.53 -20.84 -8.51
C ASN A 22 2.52 -19.97 -9.29
N ALA A 23 2.34 -19.82 -10.60
CA ALA A 23 3.20 -18.97 -11.43
C ALA A 23 3.06 -17.49 -11.06
N ILE A 24 1.85 -17.00 -10.80
CA ILE A 24 1.60 -15.64 -10.34
C ILE A 24 2.19 -15.43 -8.93
N LEU A 25 1.95 -16.36 -8.01
CA LEU A 25 2.45 -16.30 -6.64
C LEU A 25 3.98 -16.21 -6.63
N ASN A 26 4.67 -17.11 -7.32
CA ASN A 26 6.13 -17.14 -7.35
C ASN A 26 6.74 -15.88 -8.00
N GLU A 27 6.07 -15.28 -8.98
CA GLU A 27 6.56 -14.07 -9.65
C GLU A 27 6.43 -12.82 -8.77
N PHE A 28 5.40 -12.73 -7.93
CA PHE A 28 5.08 -11.51 -7.21
C PHE A 28 5.29 -11.60 -5.70
N TRP A 29 5.63 -12.78 -5.17
CA TRP A 29 5.84 -12.99 -3.73
C TRP A 29 6.84 -12.02 -3.14
N ASP A 30 8.05 -11.97 -3.71
CA ASP A 30 9.13 -11.13 -3.20
C ASP A 30 8.75 -9.65 -3.21
N GLN A 31 8.04 -9.20 -4.26
CA GLN A 31 7.60 -7.81 -4.36
C GLN A 31 6.60 -7.44 -3.25
N VAL A 32 5.66 -8.34 -2.93
CA VAL A 32 4.68 -8.13 -1.85
C VAL A 32 5.37 -8.19 -0.49
N TYR A 33 6.24 -9.18 -0.30
CA TYR A 33 6.97 -9.38 0.96
C TYR A 33 7.87 -8.17 1.30
N HIS A 34 8.71 -7.76 0.35
CA HIS A 34 9.57 -6.59 0.54
C HIS A 34 8.77 -5.29 0.70
N PHE A 35 7.64 -5.15 0.00
CA PHE A 35 6.74 -4.03 0.23
C PHE A 35 6.23 -3.99 1.68
N GLN A 36 5.94 -5.13 2.29
CA GLN A 36 5.51 -5.17 3.69
C GLN A 36 6.66 -4.89 4.64
N LEU A 37 7.85 -5.46 4.41
CA LEU A 37 9.03 -5.16 5.23
C LEU A 37 9.41 -3.68 5.21
N SER A 38 9.28 -2.99 4.05
CA SER A 38 9.54 -1.54 3.95
C SER A 38 8.55 -0.68 4.76
N ARG A 39 7.54 -1.28 5.38
CA ARG A 39 6.54 -0.62 6.22
C ARG A 39 6.78 -0.88 7.72
N ASN A 40 7.99 -1.29 8.08
CA ASN A 40 8.42 -1.53 9.45
C ASN A 40 7.48 -2.49 10.21
N ILE A 41 7.15 -3.62 9.58
CA ILE A 41 6.40 -4.69 10.26
C ILE A 41 7.30 -5.90 10.49
N ASP A 42 6.95 -6.68 11.49
CA ASP A 42 7.64 -7.92 11.80
C ASP A 42 7.63 -8.89 10.59
N PRO A 43 8.73 -9.62 10.32
CA PRO A 43 8.80 -10.58 9.21
C PRO A 43 7.69 -11.64 9.21
N PHE A 44 7.25 -12.11 10.37
CA PHE A 44 6.13 -13.07 10.46
C PHE A 44 4.81 -12.45 10.02
N ASP A 45 4.55 -11.19 10.42
CA ASP A 45 3.39 -10.44 9.96
C ASP A 45 3.45 -10.14 8.46
N ALA A 46 4.66 -9.83 7.94
CA ALA A 46 4.87 -9.61 6.53
C ALA A 46 4.53 -10.85 5.72
N GLU A 47 4.96 -12.04 6.17
CA GLU A 47 4.65 -13.31 5.54
C GLU A 47 3.13 -13.62 5.59
N ASP A 48 2.51 -13.43 6.75
CA ASP A 48 1.06 -13.65 6.92
C ASP A 48 0.24 -12.71 6.02
N ILE A 49 0.61 -11.42 5.95
CA ILE A 49 -0.01 -10.48 5.01
C ILE A 49 0.21 -10.91 3.56
N CYS A 50 1.38 -11.44 3.20
CA CYS A 50 1.62 -11.96 1.85
C CYS A 50 0.65 -13.10 1.53
N ILE A 51 0.55 -14.11 2.39
CA ILE A 51 -0.37 -15.24 2.22
C ILE A 51 -1.80 -14.74 2.03
N GLN A 52 -2.27 -13.86 2.93
CA GLN A 52 -3.62 -13.28 2.86
C GLN A 52 -3.82 -12.42 1.61
N THR A 53 -2.77 -11.71 1.16
CA THR A 53 -2.81 -10.89 -0.07
C THR A 53 -3.11 -11.76 -1.28
N PHE A 54 -2.37 -12.87 -1.44
CA PHE A 54 -2.59 -13.78 -2.57
C PHE A 54 -3.94 -14.51 -2.48
N ALA A 55 -4.35 -14.95 -1.29
CA ALA A 55 -5.68 -15.53 -1.10
C ALA A 55 -6.78 -14.56 -1.55
N LYS A 56 -6.77 -13.30 -1.04
CA LYS A 56 -7.75 -12.28 -1.46
C LYS A 56 -7.61 -11.87 -2.92
N ALA A 57 -6.39 -11.85 -3.47
CA ALA A 57 -6.16 -11.53 -4.87
C ALA A 57 -6.79 -12.60 -5.78
N PHE A 58 -6.63 -13.87 -5.45
CA PHE A 58 -7.18 -14.97 -6.25
C PHE A 58 -8.70 -14.98 -6.18
N ASP A 59 -9.30 -14.76 -5.01
CA ASP A 59 -10.76 -14.61 -4.88
C ASP A 59 -11.33 -13.46 -5.72
N LYS A 60 -10.55 -12.37 -5.85
CA LYS A 60 -10.94 -11.15 -6.55
C LYS A 60 -10.34 -11.02 -7.95
N LEU A 61 -9.69 -12.04 -8.46
CA LEU A 61 -8.95 -11.97 -9.72
C LEU A 61 -9.84 -11.60 -10.92
N ALA A 62 -11.12 -11.99 -10.88
CA ALA A 62 -12.10 -11.59 -11.87
C ALA A 62 -12.41 -10.08 -11.88
N THR A 63 -12.09 -9.36 -10.80
CA THR A 63 -12.29 -7.90 -10.70
C THR A 63 -11.07 -7.09 -11.12
N TYR A 64 -9.96 -7.75 -11.45
CA TYR A 64 -8.77 -7.08 -11.92
C TYR A 64 -8.99 -6.45 -13.31
N ASN A 65 -8.72 -5.14 -13.42
CA ASN A 65 -8.75 -4.44 -14.70
C ASN A 65 -7.32 -4.36 -15.28
N SER A 66 -7.13 -4.93 -16.46
CA SER A 66 -5.83 -4.98 -17.17
C SER A 66 -5.31 -3.62 -17.66
N GLU A 67 -6.09 -2.55 -17.58
CA GLU A 67 -5.61 -1.17 -17.81
C GLU A 67 -4.58 -0.71 -16.75
N TYR A 68 -4.60 -1.34 -15.58
CA TYR A 68 -3.68 -1.06 -14.49
C TYR A 68 -2.62 -2.15 -14.38
N LYS A 69 -1.44 -1.78 -13.87
CA LYS A 69 -0.39 -2.77 -13.59
C LYS A 69 -0.86 -3.74 -12.50
N PHE A 70 -0.71 -5.04 -12.75
CA PHE A 70 -1.09 -6.10 -11.80
C PHE A 70 -0.42 -5.91 -10.42
N THR A 71 0.87 -5.55 -10.41
CA THR A 71 1.61 -5.23 -9.19
C THR A 71 0.92 -4.15 -8.37
N THR A 72 0.48 -3.06 -9.00
CA THR A 72 -0.21 -1.95 -8.29
C THR A 72 -1.52 -2.42 -7.67
N TRP A 73 -2.28 -3.23 -8.39
CA TRP A 73 -3.53 -3.80 -7.88
C TRP A 73 -3.25 -4.76 -6.71
N LEU A 74 -2.27 -5.65 -6.83
CA LEU A 74 -1.87 -6.60 -5.79
C LEU A 74 -1.37 -5.89 -4.52
N LEU A 75 -0.48 -4.89 -4.67
CA LEU A 75 0.02 -4.09 -3.56
C LEU A 75 -1.07 -3.26 -2.88
N SER A 76 -2.13 -2.87 -3.59
CA SER A 76 -3.28 -2.20 -2.96
C SER A 76 -4.06 -3.14 -2.02
N ILE A 77 -4.17 -4.42 -2.36
CA ILE A 77 -4.76 -5.45 -1.49
C ILE A 77 -3.87 -5.65 -0.26
N SER A 78 -2.58 -5.80 -0.48
CA SER A 78 -1.57 -5.98 0.58
C SER A 78 -1.55 -4.79 1.56
N LYS A 79 -1.59 -3.57 1.06
CA LYS A 79 -1.67 -2.36 1.89
C LYS A 79 -2.93 -2.33 2.76
N ASN A 80 -4.09 -2.68 2.22
CA ASN A 80 -5.32 -2.70 2.99
C ASN A 80 -5.27 -3.73 4.13
N LEU A 81 -4.69 -4.90 3.89
CA LEU A 81 -4.47 -5.92 4.92
C LEU A 81 -3.54 -5.43 6.04
N HIS A 82 -2.45 -4.75 5.68
CA HIS A 82 -1.55 -4.13 6.65
C HIS A 82 -2.28 -3.11 7.54
N ILE A 83 -3.07 -2.21 6.93
CA ILE A 83 -3.88 -1.23 7.68
C ILE A 83 -4.88 -1.94 8.61
N ASP A 84 -5.53 -3.00 8.14
CA ASP A 84 -6.47 -3.77 8.95
C ASP A 84 -5.76 -4.45 10.14
N LEU A 85 -4.53 -4.96 9.95
CA LEU A 85 -3.71 -5.53 11.03
C LEU A 85 -3.37 -4.47 12.09
N ILE A 86 -2.86 -3.30 11.68
CA ILE A 86 -2.53 -2.21 12.62
C ILE A 86 -3.78 -1.76 13.40
N ARG A 87 -4.92 -1.64 12.73
CA ARG A 87 -6.18 -1.26 13.38
C ARG A 87 -6.64 -2.30 14.40
N SER A 88 -6.51 -3.58 14.06
CA SER A 88 -6.90 -4.66 14.99
C SER A 88 -6.00 -4.67 16.22
N ARG A 89 -4.70 -4.43 16.08
CA ARG A 89 -3.73 -4.31 17.18
C ARG A 89 -4.03 -3.11 18.08
N LYS A 90 -4.19 -1.93 17.51
CA LYS A 90 -4.56 -0.73 18.26
C LYS A 90 -5.88 -0.90 19.02
N LYS A 91 -6.86 -1.59 18.42
CA LYS A 91 -8.12 -1.91 19.10
C LYS A 91 -7.90 -2.90 20.25
N SER A 92 -7.07 -3.91 20.06
CA SER A 92 -6.71 -4.88 21.11
C SER A 92 -5.92 -4.20 22.24
N GLU A 93 -4.94 -3.36 21.91
CA GLU A 93 -4.17 -2.55 22.87
C GLU A 93 -5.05 -1.57 23.64
N TRP A 94 -6.03 -0.93 22.97
CA TRP A 94 -6.98 -0.06 23.65
C TRP A 94 -7.84 -0.83 24.66
N PHE A 95 -8.23 -2.06 24.37
CA PHE A 95 -8.92 -2.94 25.32
C PHE A 95 -8.00 -3.47 26.41
N SER A 96 -6.69 -3.71 26.10
CA SER A 96 -5.69 -4.17 27.08
C SER A 96 -5.14 -3.05 27.95
N ASN A 97 -4.95 -1.84 27.41
CA ASN A 97 -4.42 -0.67 28.11
C ASN A 97 -5.41 0.01 29.07
N HIS A 98 -6.60 -0.60 29.26
CA HIS A 98 -7.31 -0.39 30.52
C HIS A 98 -6.70 -1.20 31.69
N LEU A 99 -5.59 -1.90 31.42
CA LEU A 99 -4.78 -2.65 32.39
C LEU A 99 -3.30 -2.59 31.96
N GLU A 100 -2.57 -1.47 32.24
CA GLU A 100 -1.11 -1.31 32.21
C GLU A 100 -0.45 -0.68 30.98
N GLU A 101 0.54 0.19 31.32
CA GLU A 101 1.30 1.12 30.45
C GLU A 101 2.53 0.46 29.79
N ASN A 102 2.88 1.01 28.60
CA ASN A 102 4.21 1.19 27.97
C ASN A 102 5.06 0.00 27.55
N GLU A 103 5.36 -0.02 26.22
CA GLU A 103 6.75 -0.15 25.74
C GLU A 103 6.91 0.39 24.31
N GLU A 104 7.96 1.20 24.12
CA GLU A 104 8.42 1.77 22.82
C GLU A 104 9.07 0.68 21.97
N VAL A 105 8.78 0.64 20.68
CA VAL A 105 9.48 -0.22 19.71
C VAL A 105 10.47 0.62 18.90
N VAL A 106 11.73 0.21 18.98
CA VAL A 106 12.89 0.79 18.32
C VAL A 106 12.97 0.33 16.86
N ASP A 107 13.37 1.28 16.03
CA ASP A 107 13.56 1.22 14.59
C ASP A 107 14.82 0.40 14.23
N ASP A 108 14.71 -0.59 13.35
CA ASP A 108 15.86 -1.26 12.75
C ASP A 108 15.71 -1.31 11.22
N ALA A 109 16.53 -0.52 10.56
CA ALA A 109 16.48 -0.29 9.12
C ALA A 109 17.11 -1.47 8.35
N VAL A 110 16.33 -2.07 7.47
CA VAL A 110 16.82 -3.07 6.50
C VAL A 110 17.33 -2.37 5.24
N THR A 111 18.62 -2.50 4.98
CA THR A 111 19.32 -1.97 3.81
C THR A 111 19.06 -2.83 2.58
N PHE A 112 18.55 -2.23 1.50
CA PHE A 112 18.41 -2.86 0.18
C PHE A 112 19.46 -2.32 -0.79
N GLU A 113 20.17 -3.25 -1.45
CA GLU A 113 21.03 -2.97 -2.59
C GLU A 113 20.16 -2.82 -3.85
N ASP A 114 19.77 -1.58 -4.12
CA ASP A 114 19.38 -0.96 -5.40
C ASP A 114 19.15 0.54 -5.16
N ASN A 115 20.06 1.15 -4.39
CA ASN A 115 19.81 2.38 -3.64
C ASN A 115 19.75 3.66 -4.51
N GLU A 116 20.49 3.77 -5.62
CA GLU A 116 20.55 5.06 -6.34
C GLU A 116 19.23 5.43 -7.03
N ASN A 117 18.54 4.45 -7.60
CA ASN A 117 17.27 4.71 -8.31
C ASN A 117 16.11 4.91 -7.32
N TYR A 118 16.15 4.23 -6.18
CA TYR A 118 15.13 4.34 -5.13
C TYR A 118 15.22 5.67 -4.38
N GLU A 119 16.43 6.08 -3.98
CA GLU A 119 16.66 7.38 -3.32
C GLU A 119 16.29 8.56 -4.22
N LEU A 120 16.63 8.49 -5.50
CA LEU A 120 16.25 9.50 -6.48
C LEU A 120 14.73 9.59 -6.66
N GLN A 121 14.03 8.46 -6.71
CA GLN A 121 12.58 8.41 -6.78
C GLN A 121 11.92 8.93 -5.50
N GLN A 122 12.44 8.58 -4.33
CA GLN A 122 11.97 9.11 -3.04
C GLN A 122 12.17 10.63 -2.94
N LYS A 123 13.33 11.13 -3.35
CA LYS A 123 13.62 12.56 -3.38
C LYS A 123 12.65 13.30 -4.30
N ARG A 124 12.44 12.80 -5.52
CA ARG A 124 11.47 13.36 -6.48
C ARG A 124 10.05 13.38 -5.93
N LEU A 125 9.63 12.30 -5.28
CA LEU A 125 8.31 12.20 -4.65
C LEU A 125 8.17 13.22 -3.50
N SER A 126 9.18 13.29 -2.61
CA SER A 126 9.19 14.24 -1.50
C SER A 126 9.11 15.70 -1.98
N GLU A 127 9.90 16.04 -2.99
CA GLU A 127 9.86 17.38 -3.59
C GLU A 127 8.54 17.68 -4.30
N SER A 128 7.95 16.68 -4.95
CA SER A 128 6.64 16.81 -5.60
C SER A 128 5.52 17.02 -4.58
N ILE A 129 5.60 16.36 -3.42
CA ILE A 129 4.66 16.60 -2.31
C ILE A 129 4.80 18.03 -1.77
N LYS A 130 6.03 18.52 -1.58
CA LYS A 130 6.28 19.91 -1.12
C LYS A 130 5.74 20.98 -2.06
N ARG A 131 5.53 20.68 -3.34
CA ARG A 131 4.93 21.59 -4.33
C ARG A 131 3.39 21.60 -4.32
N LEU A 132 2.77 20.69 -3.58
CA LEU A 132 1.32 20.69 -3.39
C LEU A 132 0.91 21.88 -2.50
N THR A 133 -0.36 22.30 -2.59
CA THR A 133 -0.94 23.24 -1.62
C THR A 133 -0.94 22.62 -0.23
N GLU A 134 -0.89 23.41 0.82
CA GLU A 134 -0.86 22.95 2.21
C GLU A 134 -2.00 21.97 2.53
N THR A 135 -3.21 22.26 2.05
CA THR A 135 -4.36 21.35 2.22
C THR A 135 -4.17 20.02 1.52
N HIS A 136 -3.59 20.03 0.31
CA HIS A 136 -3.28 18.79 -0.42
C HIS A 136 -2.14 18.01 0.23
N GLN A 137 -1.10 18.68 0.72
CA GLN A 137 -0.03 18.02 1.48
C GLN A 137 -0.61 17.34 2.72
N ARG A 138 -1.40 18.07 3.51
CA ARG A 138 -2.01 17.56 4.75
C ARG A 138 -2.87 16.33 4.50
N VAL A 139 -3.77 16.35 3.50
CA VAL A 139 -4.62 15.19 3.21
C VAL A 139 -3.84 13.99 2.68
N VAL A 140 -2.75 14.23 1.92
CA VAL A 140 -1.85 13.18 1.45
C VAL A 140 -1.08 12.58 2.62
N THR A 141 -0.50 13.40 3.50
CA THR A 141 0.20 12.94 4.69
C THR A 141 -0.70 12.09 5.57
N LEU A 142 -1.86 12.61 5.96
CA LEU A 142 -2.82 11.89 6.78
C LEU A 142 -3.26 10.54 6.16
N ARG A 143 -3.37 10.47 4.83
CA ARG A 143 -3.84 9.25 4.16
C ARG A 143 -2.75 8.21 3.93
N TYR A 144 -1.53 8.64 3.54
CA TYR A 144 -0.49 7.75 3.04
C TYR A 144 0.67 7.53 4.01
N PHE A 145 0.93 8.48 4.90
CA PHE A 145 1.99 8.37 5.92
C PHE A 145 1.38 8.02 7.29
N ASP A 146 0.31 8.71 7.70
CA ASP A 146 -0.38 8.42 8.98
C ASP A 146 -1.44 7.32 8.83
N GLU A 147 -1.69 6.83 7.61
CA GLU A 147 -2.59 5.72 7.24
C GLU A 147 -4.06 5.85 7.70
N LEU A 148 -4.51 7.07 7.98
CA LEU A 148 -5.85 7.33 8.46
C LEU A 148 -6.92 6.97 7.41
N SER A 149 -8.07 6.51 7.87
CA SER A 149 -9.26 6.31 7.06
C SER A 149 -9.85 7.65 6.61
N ILE A 150 -10.69 7.64 5.59
CA ILE A 150 -11.37 8.85 5.12
C ILE A 150 -12.21 9.49 6.23
N ALA A 151 -12.89 8.68 7.06
CA ALA A 151 -13.67 9.15 8.19
C ALA A 151 -12.81 9.84 9.27
N GLU A 152 -11.65 9.25 9.61
CA GLU A 152 -10.69 9.83 10.56
C GLU A 152 -10.08 11.13 10.02
N ILE A 153 -9.74 11.19 8.72
CA ILE A 153 -9.26 12.40 8.07
C ILE A 153 -10.34 13.49 8.07
N ALA A 154 -11.58 13.12 7.76
CA ALA A 154 -12.72 14.02 7.77
C ALA A 154 -12.92 14.65 9.15
N HIS A 155 -12.86 13.83 10.20
CA HIS A 155 -12.90 14.30 11.59
C HIS A 155 -11.71 15.22 11.93
N LYS A 156 -10.47 14.80 11.60
CA LYS A 156 -9.24 15.55 11.93
C LYS A 156 -9.10 16.87 11.15
N MET A 157 -9.71 16.95 9.96
CA MET A 157 -9.70 18.16 9.12
C MET A 157 -11.00 18.97 9.24
N GLU A 158 -11.95 18.54 10.07
CA GLU A 158 -13.27 19.16 10.25
C GLU A 158 -14.03 19.35 8.93
N GLN A 159 -14.00 18.31 8.08
CA GLN A 159 -14.62 18.33 6.76
C GLN A 159 -15.49 17.09 6.54
N SER A 160 -16.35 17.13 5.51
CA SER A 160 -17.12 15.95 5.11
C SER A 160 -16.24 14.90 4.43
N GLU A 161 -16.55 13.61 4.57
CA GLU A 161 -15.86 12.53 3.85
C GLU A 161 -15.88 12.73 2.33
N GLY A 162 -16.98 13.27 1.79
CA GLY A 162 -17.09 13.60 0.37
C GLY A 162 -16.03 14.61 -0.06
N ASN A 163 -15.82 15.65 0.75
CA ASN A 163 -14.79 16.65 0.47
C ASN A 163 -13.38 16.08 0.58
N ILE A 164 -13.11 15.22 1.57
CA ILE A 164 -11.81 14.52 1.68
C ILE A 164 -11.53 13.66 0.44
N LYS A 165 -12.53 12.92 -0.08
CA LYS A 165 -12.38 12.15 -1.33
C LYS A 165 -12.01 13.04 -2.51
N VAL A 166 -12.63 14.20 -2.64
CA VAL A 166 -12.33 15.18 -3.69
C VAL A 166 -10.94 15.79 -3.52
N LEU A 167 -10.55 16.16 -2.31
CA LEU A 167 -9.20 16.67 -2.00
C LEU A 167 -8.12 15.65 -2.34
N LEU A 168 -8.30 14.39 -1.97
CA LEU A 168 -7.38 13.30 -2.32
C LEU A 168 -7.27 13.11 -3.82
N LEU A 169 -8.39 13.18 -4.56
CA LEU A 169 -8.38 13.07 -6.03
C LEU A 169 -7.58 14.21 -6.66
N ARG A 170 -7.82 15.45 -6.22
CA ARG A 170 -7.11 16.63 -6.72
C ARG A 170 -5.62 16.59 -6.37
N ALA A 171 -5.28 16.24 -5.13
CA ALA A 171 -3.90 16.08 -4.68
C ALA A 171 -3.13 15.04 -5.52
N ARG A 172 -3.75 13.89 -5.81
CA ARG A 172 -3.15 12.86 -6.67
C ARG A 172 -2.89 13.35 -8.09
N ARG A 173 -3.83 14.12 -8.68
CA ARG A 173 -3.65 14.70 -10.02
C ARG A 173 -2.49 15.68 -10.05
N SER A 174 -2.46 16.64 -9.11
CA SER A 174 -1.36 17.59 -9.00
C SER A 174 -0.01 16.91 -8.74
N LEU A 175 0.01 15.84 -7.94
CA LEU A 175 1.21 15.05 -7.70
C LEU A 175 1.71 14.36 -8.97
N ALA A 176 0.80 13.78 -9.75
CA ALA A 176 1.13 13.13 -11.02
C ALA A 176 1.67 14.15 -12.06
N GLU A 177 1.12 15.35 -12.10
CA GLU A 177 1.61 16.45 -12.95
C GLU A 177 2.99 16.91 -12.52
N ASN A 178 3.22 17.11 -11.22
CA ASN A 178 4.52 17.48 -10.67
C ASN A 178 5.60 16.42 -10.97
N LEU A 179 5.27 15.11 -10.88
CA LEU A 179 6.20 14.03 -11.18
C LEU A 179 6.56 13.93 -12.67
N LYS A 180 5.62 14.23 -13.58
CA LYS A 180 5.89 14.27 -15.03
C LYS A 180 6.89 15.37 -15.41
N ASN A 181 6.90 16.48 -14.70
CA ASN A 181 7.79 17.61 -14.96
C ASN A 181 9.25 17.37 -14.46
N TYR A 182 9.54 16.20 -13.91
CA TYR A 182 10.89 15.75 -13.54
C TYR A 182 11.52 14.76 -14.56
N SER A 183 10.83 14.50 -15.69
CA SER A 183 11.33 13.62 -16.76
C SER A 183 12.18 14.39 -17.75
#